data_32f87050b254bb4607cd4852cdcf19e0
#
_entry.id   32f87050b254bb4607cd4852cdcf19e0
#
_cell.length_a   1.000
_cell.length_b   1.000
_cell.length_c   1.000
_cell.angle_alpha   90.00
_cell.angle_beta   90.00
_cell.angle_gamma   90.00
#
_symmetry.space_group_name_H-M   'P 1'
#
loop_
_entity.id
_entity.type
_entity.pdbx_description
1 polymer ?
#
loop_
_entity_poly.entity_id
_entity_poly.type
_entity_poly.pdbx_seq_one_letter_code
_entity_poly.pdbx_strand_id
1 'polypeptide(L)'
;MPCQPLRTHLVSEFLIVGGGVIGMMTTLQLADAGHSVTLLERGQCGREASWAGGGIVSPLYPWRYSAPISRLSTWSEGYYPELALRLLEETGIDPEYRQKGLLYLRVDDEPRAMAWAREVGKPLERVDADFLYDKEPEAVAGLADALWMPTLGSIRNPRLVSALRARLAAMPSVTLREECEVTGFESAAGRVLAVNTTAGPVAGGQVIVCGGAWASGLLERLEVRLPVRPVKGQMILFKTPPGLVRRVVLMDGRYVIPRADGRVLAGSTLEECGFDKTATPDARESLWESAVKIIPALAECEVEHHWAGLRPGSPDGVPFIGAVPGFDNLHVNAGHYRNGLVLAPASTRLLVDQLLGREPILDTAPYRLSEALASTA
;
A
#
# COMPACT_ATOMS: atom_id res chain seq x y z
N MET A 1 1.79 -37.12 -38.92
CA MET A 1 1.27 -36.38 -37.75
C MET A 1 1.36 -34.91 -38.07
N PRO A 2 0.28 -34.14 -38.10
CA PRO A 2 0.34 -32.71 -38.37
C PRO A 2 0.97 -31.99 -37.18
N CYS A 3 1.97 -31.17 -37.46
CA CYS A 3 2.64 -30.27 -36.53
C CYS A 3 1.58 -29.32 -35.96
N GLN A 4 1.32 -29.34 -34.66
CA GLN A 4 0.51 -28.33 -34.00
C GLN A 4 1.20 -26.97 -34.18
N PRO A 5 0.50 -25.92 -34.62
CA PRO A 5 1.11 -24.60 -34.70
C PRO A 5 1.47 -24.16 -33.29
N LEU A 6 2.72 -23.72 -33.12
CA LEU A 6 3.19 -22.97 -31.95
C LEU A 6 2.15 -21.88 -31.66
N ARG A 7 1.51 -21.94 -30.48
CA ARG A 7 0.69 -20.82 -30.01
C ARG A 7 1.60 -19.60 -30.02
N THR A 8 1.37 -18.70 -30.95
CA THR A 8 1.90 -17.33 -30.89
C THR A 8 1.43 -16.78 -29.58
N HIS A 9 2.33 -16.63 -28.60
CA HIS A 9 2.03 -15.90 -27.37
C HIS A 9 1.72 -14.48 -27.80
N LEU A 10 0.45 -14.12 -27.78
CA LEU A 10 0.02 -12.74 -27.99
C LEU A 10 0.77 -11.88 -26.97
N VAL A 11 1.54 -10.93 -27.46
CA VAL A 11 2.26 -9.96 -26.62
C VAL A 11 1.22 -9.13 -25.91
N SER A 12 1.24 -9.12 -24.57
CA SER A 12 0.30 -8.30 -23.79
C SER A 12 0.54 -6.81 -24.06
N GLU A 13 -0.54 -6.04 -24.11
CA GLU A 13 -0.46 -4.58 -24.27
C GLU A 13 0.31 -3.93 -23.10
N PHE A 14 0.13 -4.48 -21.89
CA PHE A 14 0.79 -4.00 -20.68
C PHE A 14 1.52 -5.13 -19.96
N LEU A 15 2.73 -4.82 -19.49
CA LEU A 15 3.57 -5.71 -18.70
C LEU A 15 3.89 -5.04 -17.37
N ILE A 16 3.37 -5.62 -16.28
CA ILE A 16 3.54 -5.10 -14.93
C ILE A 16 4.63 -5.88 -14.22
N VAL A 17 5.61 -5.18 -13.65
CA VAL A 17 6.71 -5.76 -12.86
C VAL A 17 6.48 -5.47 -11.39
N GLY A 18 6.12 -6.50 -10.63
CA GLY A 18 5.82 -6.45 -9.20
C GLY A 18 4.35 -6.68 -8.87
N GLY A 19 4.07 -7.76 -8.13
CA GLY A 19 2.74 -8.23 -7.73
C GLY A 19 2.27 -7.70 -6.37
N GLY A 20 2.77 -6.54 -5.90
CA GLY A 20 2.24 -5.84 -4.74
C GLY A 20 0.87 -5.22 -5.01
N VAL A 21 0.26 -4.57 -4.00
CA VAL A 21 -1.05 -3.92 -4.12
C VAL A 21 -1.09 -2.92 -5.28
N ILE A 22 0.00 -2.19 -5.53
CA ILE A 22 0.11 -1.24 -6.64
C ILE A 22 0.04 -1.96 -7.99
N GLY A 23 0.87 -2.99 -8.19
CA GLY A 23 0.86 -3.75 -9.46
C GLY A 23 -0.47 -4.48 -9.67
N MET A 24 -1.03 -5.10 -8.65
CA MET A 24 -2.33 -5.78 -8.75
C MET A 24 -3.48 -4.82 -9.06
N MET A 25 -3.55 -3.64 -8.43
CA MET A 25 -4.59 -2.65 -8.73
C MET A 25 -4.38 -1.99 -10.10
N THR A 26 -3.12 -1.75 -10.53
CA THR A 26 -2.83 -1.30 -11.90
C THR A 26 -3.33 -2.34 -12.92
N THR A 27 -3.02 -3.63 -12.69
CA THR A 27 -3.50 -4.74 -13.54
C THR A 27 -5.01 -4.79 -13.59
N LEU A 28 -5.68 -4.69 -12.43
CA LEU A 28 -7.15 -4.71 -12.35
C LEU A 28 -7.77 -3.58 -13.18
N GLN A 29 -7.30 -2.35 -13.02
CA GLN A 29 -7.86 -1.18 -13.72
C GLN A 29 -7.60 -1.21 -15.22
N LEU A 30 -6.45 -1.72 -15.69
CA LEU A 30 -6.16 -1.90 -17.11
C LEU A 30 -7.03 -3.01 -17.71
N ALA A 31 -7.19 -4.14 -17.01
CA ALA A 31 -8.01 -5.25 -17.44
C ALA A 31 -9.52 -4.90 -17.45
N ASP A 32 -9.99 -4.13 -16.47
CA ASP A 32 -11.35 -3.57 -16.46
C ASP A 32 -11.59 -2.58 -17.62
N ALA A 33 -10.54 -1.93 -18.11
CA ALA A 33 -10.59 -1.08 -19.30
C ALA A 33 -10.52 -1.88 -20.62
N GLY A 34 -10.45 -3.21 -20.57
CA GLY A 34 -10.48 -4.11 -21.74
C GLY A 34 -9.10 -4.48 -22.29
N HIS A 35 -8.01 -4.13 -21.62
CA HIS A 35 -6.65 -4.41 -22.10
C HIS A 35 -6.09 -5.74 -21.61
N SER A 36 -5.19 -6.32 -22.40
CA SER A 36 -4.43 -7.50 -22.04
C SER A 36 -3.22 -7.14 -21.16
N VAL A 37 -3.09 -7.81 -20.00
CA VAL A 37 -2.06 -7.51 -19.01
C VAL A 37 -1.34 -8.77 -18.57
N THR A 38 0.00 -8.74 -18.60
CA THR A 38 0.84 -9.73 -17.92
C THR A 38 1.44 -9.10 -16.67
N LEU A 39 1.26 -9.74 -15.52
CA LEU A 39 1.87 -9.34 -14.26
C LEU A 39 2.93 -10.36 -13.87
N LEU A 40 4.16 -9.87 -13.61
CA LEU A 40 5.32 -10.65 -13.18
C LEU A 40 5.59 -10.38 -11.70
N GLU A 41 5.68 -11.44 -10.91
CA GLU A 41 6.04 -11.37 -9.49
C GLU A 41 7.09 -12.43 -9.17
N ARG A 42 8.17 -12.05 -8.46
CA ARG A 42 9.27 -12.97 -8.11
C ARG A 42 8.88 -14.09 -7.15
N GLY A 43 7.89 -13.83 -6.29
CA GLY A 43 7.31 -14.82 -5.38
C GLY A 43 5.81 -14.92 -5.59
N GLN A 44 5.04 -14.91 -4.52
CA GLN A 44 3.58 -14.83 -4.56
C GLN A 44 3.10 -13.39 -4.50
N CYS A 45 2.08 -13.06 -5.29
CA CYS A 45 1.48 -11.74 -5.27
C CYS A 45 1.02 -11.31 -3.87
N GLY A 46 1.34 -10.07 -3.50
CA GLY A 46 0.92 -9.43 -2.27
C GLY A 46 1.72 -9.79 -1.02
N ARG A 47 2.75 -10.64 -1.07
CA ARG A 47 3.44 -11.19 0.12
C ARG A 47 4.50 -10.29 0.76
N GLU A 48 4.81 -9.15 0.18
CA GLU A 48 5.77 -8.18 0.73
C GLU A 48 5.06 -7.06 1.54
N ALA A 49 5.44 -5.80 1.38
CA ALA A 49 4.87 -4.66 2.12
C ALA A 49 3.33 -4.61 2.12
N SER A 50 2.72 -5.06 1.04
CA SER A 50 1.26 -5.07 0.88
C SER A 50 0.55 -6.00 1.86
N TRP A 51 1.17 -7.12 2.23
CA TRP A 51 0.68 -8.03 3.26
C TRP A 51 1.03 -7.53 4.66
N ALA A 52 2.25 -7.01 4.83
CA ALA A 52 2.83 -6.68 6.13
C ALA A 52 2.22 -5.45 6.80
N GLY A 53 1.54 -4.59 6.05
CA GLY A 53 1.02 -3.31 6.53
C GLY A 53 -0.16 -3.42 7.50
N GLY A 54 -0.44 -2.32 8.22
CA GLY A 54 -1.51 -2.25 9.23
C GLY A 54 -2.92 -2.16 8.66
N GLY A 55 -3.09 -1.52 7.49
CA GLY A 55 -4.39 -1.41 6.85
C GLY A 55 -5.26 -0.25 7.31
N ILE A 56 -4.69 0.77 7.92
CA ILE A 56 -5.42 2.03 8.15
C ILE A 56 -5.60 2.72 6.81
N VAL A 57 -6.84 3.06 6.47
CA VAL A 57 -7.21 3.73 5.22
C VAL A 57 -7.15 5.25 5.43
N SER A 58 -5.99 5.72 5.85
CA SER A 58 -5.59 7.13 5.99
C SER A 58 -4.09 7.19 6.30
N PRO A 59 -3.38 8.27 5.98
CA PRO A 59 -2.11 8.58 6.64
C PRO A 59 -2.29 8.68 8.15
N LEU A 60 -1.29 8.29 8.96
CA LEU A 60 -1.45 8.20 10.43
C LEU A 60 -1.86 9.53 11.08
N TYR A 61 -1.20 10.61 10.72
CA TYR A 61 -1.55 11.98 11.12
C TYR A 61 -1.69 12.80 9.83
N PRO A 62 -2.85 12.78 9.15
CA PRO A 62 -2.99 13.30 7.79
C PRO A 62 -2.63 14.78 7.66
N TRP A 63 -2.77 15.57 8.71
CA TRP A 63 -2.38 16.98 8.75
C TRP A 63 -0.86 17.24 8.78
N ARG A 64 -0.05 16.19 8.92
CA ARG A 64 1.43 16.27 8.90
C ARG A 64 2.04 15.95 7.54
N TYR A 65 1.20 15.58 6.57
CA TYR A 65 1.66 15.21 5.23
C TYR A 65 1.51 16.36 4.23
N SER A 66 2.28 16.26 3.14
CA SER A 66 2.22 17.22 2.04
C SER A 66 0.92 17.12 1.23
N ALA A 67 0.54 18.19 0.54
CA ALA A 67 -0.66 18.23 -0.28
C ALA A 67 -0.76 17.10 -1.34
N PRO A 68 0.33 16.70 -2.04
CA PRO A 68 0.26 15.56 -2.95
C PRO A 68 -0.20 14.26 -2.27
N ILE A 69 0.33 13.93 -1.09
CA ILE A 69 -0.08 12.74 -0.34
C ILE A 69 -1.54 12.85 0.10
N SER A 70 -1.93 14.03 0.61
CA SER A 70 -3.31 14.28 1.06
C SER A 70 -4.33 14.16 -0.07
N ARG A 71 -4.01 14.63 -1.29
CA ARG A 71 -4.90 14.51 -2.46
C ARG A 71 -5.11 13.05 -2.87
N LEU A 72 -4.03 12.25 -2.99
CA LEU A 72 -4.14 10.82 -3.31
C LEU A 72 -4.92 10.07 -2.23
N SER A 73 -4.64 10.32 -0.93
CA SER A 73 -5.32 9.62 0.15
C SER A 73 -6.81 9.96 0.22
N THR A 74 -7.18 11.23 0.06
CA THR A 74 -8.58 11.67 0.10
C THR A 74 -9.39 11.03 -1.01
N TRP A 75 -8.86 10.96 -2.23
CA TRP A 75 -9.53 10.28 -3.34
C TRP A 75 -9.68 8.76 -3.06
N SER A 76 -8.61 8.13 -2.60
CA SER A 76 -8.56 6.70 -2.33
C SER A 76 -9.49 6.26 -1.20
N GLU A 77 -9.61 7.07 -0.14
CA GLU A 77 -10.49 6.78 0.99
C GLU A 77 -11.95 6.61 0.53
N GLY A 78 -12.39 7.44 -0.42
CA GLY A 78 -13.74 7.33 -1.01
C GLY A 78 -13.92 6.09 -1.90
N TYR A 79 -12.84 5.53 -2.44
CA TYR A 79 -12.89 4.37 -3.34
C TYR A 79 -12.91 3.02 -2.60
N TYR A 80 -12.30 2.93 -1.41
CA TYR A 80 -12.15 1.66 -0.70
C TYR A 80 -13.45 0.93 -0.35
N PRO A 81 -14.54 1.60 0.08
CA PRO A 81 -15.80 0.92 0.37
C PRO A 81 -16.34 0.13 -0.84
N GLU A 82 -16.37 0.76 -2.01
CA GLU A 82 -16.82 0.14 -3.26
C GLU A 82 -15.91 -1.00 -3.70
N LEU A 83 -14.59 -0.79 -3.66
CA LEU A 83 -13.61 -1.83 -3.99
C LEU A 83 -13.78 -3.06 -3.09
N ALA A 84 -13.96 -2.86 -1.78
CA ALA A 84 -14.10 -3.96 -0.84
C ALA A 84 -15.37 -4.77 -1.09
N LEU A 85 -16.50 -4.10 -1.37
CA LEU A 85 -17.76 -4.73 -1.73
C LEU A 85 -17.63 -5.53 -3.04
N ARG A 86 -17.11 -4.90 -4.07
CA ARG A 86 -16.87 -5.52 -5.37
C ARG A 86 -16.00 -6.78 -5.25
N LEU A 87 -14.89 -6.71 -4.52
CA LEU A 87 -14.01 -7.87 -4.34
C LEU A 87 -14.70 -9.00 -3.58
N LEU A 88 -15.53 -8.70 -2.57
CA LEU A 88 -16.33 -9.70 -1.88
C LEU A 88 -17.32 -10.38 -2.83
N GLU A 89 -18.06 -9.62 -3.63
CA GLU A 89 -19.04 -10.13 -4.58
C GLU A 89 -18.38 -10.98 -5.67
N GLU A 90 -17.26 -10.54 -6.24
CA GLU A 90 -16.59 -11.19 -7.35
C GLU A 90 -15.72 -12.40 -6.94
N THR A 91 -15.28 -12.47 -5.67
CA THR A 91 -14.32 -13.52 -5.23
C THR A 91 -14.77 -14.34 -4.03
N GLY A 92 -15.82 -13.91 -3.32
CA GLY A 92 -16.22 -14.49 -2.04
C GLY A 92 -15.27 -14.19 -0.87
N ILE A 93 -14.22 -13.38 -1.09
CA ILE A 93 -13.23 -13.03 -0.05
C ILE A 93 -13.54 -11.63 0.45
N ASP A 94 -14.03 -11.49 1.69
CA ASP A 94 -14.23 -10.19 2.35
C ASP A 94 -12.86 -9.58 2.72
N PRO A 95 -12.47 -8.41 2.14
CA PRO A 95 -11.24 -7.71 2.53
C PRO A 95 -11.27 -7.14 3.95
N GLU A 96 -12.37 -7.30 4.66
CA GLU A 96 -12.62 -6.73 6.00
C GLU A 96 -12.44 -5.20 6.05
N TYR A 97 -12.99 -4.48 5.07
CA TYR A 97 -13.10 -3.03 5.21
C TYR A 97 -14.12 -2.68 6.29
N ARG A 98 -13.70 -1.92 7.29
CA ARG A 98 -14.54 -1.51 8.43
C ARG A 98 -14.32 -0.02 8.72
N GLN A 99 -15.38 0.76 8.59
CA GLN A 99 -15.40 2.19 8.91
C GLN A 99 -15.95 2.38 10.33
N LYS A 100 -15.06 2.31 11.32
CA LYS A 100 -15.41 2.44 12.75
C LYS A 100 -14.83 3.68 13.41
N GLY A 101 -14.22 4.55 12.60
CA GLY A 101 -13.53 5.73 13.06
C GLY A 101 -12.16 5.43 13.70
N LEU A 102 -11.45 6.51 14.04
CA LEU A 102 -10.15 6.47 14.71
C LEU A 102 -10.13 7.50 15.85
N LEU A 103 -9.61 7.10 17.00
CA LEU A 103 -9.27 7.95 18.13
C LEU A 103 -7.78 8.29 18.08
N TYR A 104 -7.47 9.57 18.11
CA TYR A 104 -6.12 10.09 18.30
C TYR A 104 -5.98 10.53 19.76
N LEU A 105 -5.15 9.84 20.52
CA LEU A 105 -4.87 10.15 21.92
C LEU A 105 -3.60 11.01 22.01
N ARG A 106 -3.59 11.99 22.93
CA ARG A 106 -2.42 12.84 23.21
C ARG A 106 -1.83 13.51 21.96
N VAL A 107 -2.63 14.33 21.28
CA VAL A 107 -2.21 15.05 20.06
C VAL A 107 -1.62 16.40 20.45
N ASP A 108 -0.32 16.60 20.23
CA ASP A 108 0.39 17.84 20.60
C ASP A 108 0.10 19.01 19.62
N ASP A 109 -0.23 18.70 18.36
CA ASP A 109 -0.48 19.67 17.30
C ASP A 109 -1.97 19.77 16.91
N GLU A 110 -2.88 19.63 17.90
CA GLU A 110 -4.33 19.72 17.70
C GLU A 110 -4.78 20.95 16.89
N PRO A 111 -4.29 22.19 17.16
CA PRO A 111 -4.69 23.34 16.36
C PRO A 111 -4.40 23.18 14.86
N ARG A 112 -3.29 22.54 14.51
CA ARG A 112 -2.91 22.21 13.14
C ARG A 112 -3.85 21.14 12.56
N ALA A 113 -4.17 20.12 13.33
CA ALA A 113 -5.10 19.07 12.94
C ALA A 113 -6.49 19.63 12.62
N MET A 114 -7.02 20.49 13.50
CA MET A 114 -8.33 21.12 13.34
C MET A 114 -8.37 22.12 12.16
N ALA A 115 -7.28 22.85 11.93
CA ALA A 115 -7.16 23.75 10.77
C ALA A 115 -7.17 22.96 9.45
N TRP A 116 -6.36 21.90 9.38
CA TRP A 116 -6.33 21.00 8.23
C TRP A 116 -7.70 20.36 7.96
N ALA A 117 -8.38 19.86 8.99
CA ALA A 117 -9.67 19.22 8.85
C ALA A 117 -10.72 20.15 8.23
N ARG A 118 -10.74 21.44 8.66
CA ARG A 118 -11.60 22.48 8.06
C ARG A 118 -11.24 22.77 6.61
N GLU A 119 -9.94 22.87 6.29
CA GLU A 119 -9.45 23.15 4.94
C GLU A 119 -9.86 22.06 3.94
N VAL A 120 -9.72 20.77 4.34
CA VAL A 120 -10.02 19.64 3.46
C VAL A 120 -11.44 19.09 3.60
N GLY A 121 -12.27 19.68 4.47
CA GLY A 121 -13.66 19.27 4.68
C GLY A 121 -13.82 17.90 5.36
N LYS A 122 -12.85 17.48 6.21
CA LYS A 122 -12.93 16.21 6.92
C LYS A 122 -13.53 16.38 8.32
N PRO A 123 -14.41 15.47 8.76
CA PRO A 123 -14.96 15.48 10.09
C PRO A 123 -13.89 15.03 11.10
N LEU A 124 -13.25 15.99 11.75
CA LEU A 124 -12.35 15.77 12.90
C LEU A 124 -12.87 16.59 14.06
N GLU A 125 -13.12 15.93 15.19
CA GLU A 125 -13.75 16.53 16.35
C GLU A 125 -12.89 16.32 17.59
N ARG A 126 -12.81 17.34 18.46
CA ARG A 126 -12.35 17.13 19.83
C ARG A 126 -13.50 16.56 20.65
N VAL A 127 -13.24 15.46 21.35
CA VAL A 127 -14.22 14.75 22.15
C VAL A 127 -13.74 14.66 23.60
N ASP A 128 -14.68 14.65 24.55
CA ASP A 128 -14.39 14.51 25.98
C ASP A 128 -14.12 13.06 26.40
N ALA A 129 -13.82 12.89 27.67
CA ALA A 129 -13.55 11.58 28.27
C ALA A 129 -14.76 10.65 28.19
N ASP A 130 -15.97 11.15 28.40
CA ASP A 130 -17.19 10.33 28.38
C ASP A 130 -17.41 9.73 27.00
N PHE A 131 -17.28 10.54 25.95
CA PHE A 131 -17.34 10.05 24.57
C PHE A 131 -16.20 9.06 24.27
N LEU A 132 -14.96 9.38 24.66
CA LEU A 132 -13.80 8.52 24.43
C LEU A 132 -14.02 7.13 25.01
N TYR A 133 -14.39 7.04 26.30
CA TYR A 133 -14.55 5.75 26.98
C TYR A 133 -15.85 5.02 26.60
N ASP A 134 -16.89 5.71 26.13
CA ASP A 134 -18.03 5.07 25.46
C ASP A 134 -17.59 4.36 24.16
N LYS A 135 -16.77 5.03 23.39
CA LYS A 135 -16.27 4.49 22.12
C LYS A 135 -15.23 3.40 22.32
N GLU A 136 -14.28 3.58 23.22
CA GLU A 136 -13.18 2.63 23.48
C GLU A 136 -12.95 2.48 24.99
N PRO A 137 -13.74 1.61 25.66
CA PRO A 137 -13.70 1.45 27.13
C PRO A 137 -12.34 0.98 27.66
N GLU A 138 -11.59 0.21 26.85
CA GLU A 138 -10.29 -0.34 27.22
C GLU A 138 -9.13 0.62 26.96
N ALA A 139 -9.38 1.84 26.47
CA ALA A 139 -8.34 2.85 26.33
C ALA A 139 -7.70 3.19 27.69
N VAL A 140 -6.41 3.53 27.66
CA VAL A 140 -5.68 3.92 28.87
C VAL A 140 -6.44 4.98 29.68
N ALA A 141 -6.56 4.77 30.98
CA ALA A 141 -7.30 5.65 31.87
C ALA A 141 -6.64 7.03 32.05
N GLY A 142 -7.43 8.02 32.51
CA GLY A 142 -6.95 9.36 32.90
C GLY A 142 -6.80 10.33 31.70
N LEU A 143 -7.36 10.04 30.55
CA LEU A 143 -7.45 10.98 29.45
C LEU A 143 -8.67 11.87 29.60
N ALA A 144 -8.49 13.20 29.48
CA ALA A 144 -9.57 14.17 29.54
C ALA A 144 -10.29 14.34 28.18
N ASP A 145 -9.58 14.10 27.09
CA ASP A 145 -10.07 14.32 25.72
C ASP A 145 -9.29 13.46 24.69
N ALA A 146 -9.80 13.47 23.48
CA ALA A 146 -9.16 12.89 22.30
C ALA A 146 -9.61 13.64 21.03
N LEU A 147 -8.91 13.39 19.89
CA LEU A 147 -9.48 13.74 18.59
C LEU A 147 -10.16 12.52 17.98
N TRP A 148 -11.32 12.73 17.41
CA TRP A 148 -12.16 11.70 16.80
C TRP A 148 -12.36 11.95 15.32
N MET A 149 -12.05 10.97 14.49
CA MET A 149 -12.32 10.98 13.05
C MET A 149 -13.31 9.85 12.71
N PRO A 150 -14.62 10.13 12.58
CA PRO A 150 -15.66 9.11 12.43
C PRO A 150 -15.60 8.35 11.10
N THR A 151 -15.13 9.01 10.05
CA THR A 151 -15.13 8.46 8.67
C THR A 151 -13.95 7.55 8.38
N LEU A 152 -13.01 7.41 9.30
CA LEU A 152 -11.82 6.60 9.04
C LEU A 152 -12.13 5.11 9.06
N GLY A 153 -11.64 4.42 8.02
CA GLY A 153 -11.74 2.97 7.89
C GLY A 153 -10.41 2.25 8.10
N SER A 154 -10.52 0.94 8.29
CA SER A 154 -9.40 0.02 8.19
C SER A 154 -9.77 -1.16 7.29
N ILE A 155 -8.76 -1.79 6.69
CA ILE A 155 -8.90 -2.96 5.84
C ILE A 155 -7.88 -4.03 6.28
N ARG A 156 -8.17 -5.30 6.06
CA ARG A 156 -7.24 -6.38 6.41
C ARG A 156 -6.36 -6.71 5.22
N ASN A 157 -5.12 -6.25 5.25
CA ASN A 157 -4.16 -6.37 4.16
C ASN A 157 -4.06 -7.79 3.56
N PRO A 158 -3.83 -8.88 4.35
CA PRO A 158 -3.76 -10.23 3.80
C PRO A 158 -5.02 -10.65 3.04
N ARG A 159 -6.19 -10.21 3.47
CA ARG A 159 -7.47 -10.53 2.80
C ARG A 159 -7.67 -9.72 1.54
N LEU A 160 -7.33 -8.42 1.57
CA LEU A 160 -7.35 -7.56 0.38
C LEU A 160 -6.47 -8.12 -0.74
N VAL A 161 -5.19 -8.44 -0.44
CA VAL A 161 -4.28 -8.97 -1.47
C VAL A 161 -4.72 -10.35 -1.97
N SER A 162 -5.31 -11.19 -1.11
CA SER A 162 -5.89 -12.47 -1.51
C SER A 162 -7.09 -12.28 -2.44
N ALA A 163 -7.99 -11.33 -2.14
CA ALA A 163 -9.14 -11.02 -2.98
C ALA A 163 -8.71 -10.44 -4.33
N LEU A 164 -7.76 -9.49 -4.36
CA LEU A 164 -7.20 -8.95 -5.61
C LEU A 164 -6.58 -10.06 -6.46
N ARG A 165 -5.74 -10.92 -5.86
CA ARG A 165 -5.12 -12.04 -6.57
C ARG A 165 -6.15 -13.00 -7.16
N ALA A 166 -7.18 -13.38 -6.38
CA ALA A 166 -8.26 -14.25 -6.84
C ALA A 166 -9.04 -13.61 -7.99
N ARG A 167 -9.37 -12.32 -7.89
CA ARG A 167 -10.06 -11.59 -8.96
C ARG A 167 -9.24 -11.56 -10.25
N LEU A 168 -7.95 -11.21 -10.16
CA LEU A 168 -7.07 -11.15 -11.33
C LEU A 168 -6.89 -12.53 -11.99
N ALA A 169 -6.77 -13.59 -11.20
CA ALA A 169 -6.65 -14.96 -11.72
C ALA A 169 -7.90 -15.43 -12.48
N ALA A 170 -9.06 -14.84 -12.19
CA ALA A 170 -10.33 -15.14 -12.87
C ALA A 170 -10.56 -14.32 -14.16
N MET A 171 -9.71 -13.31 -14.46
CA MET A 171 -9.86 -12.44 -15.63
C MET A 171 -9.15 -13.04 -16.87
N PRO A 172 -9.86 -13.33 -17.98
CA PRO A 172 -9.26 -13.92 -19.18
C PRO A 172 -8.19 -13.02 -19.85
N SER A 173 -8.27 -11.69 -19.65
CA SER A 173 -7.31 -10.72 -20.19
C SER A 173 -6.04 -10.60 -19.34
N VAL A 174 -5.96 -11.30 -18.19
CA VAL A 174 -4.83 -11.19 -17.24
C VAL A 174 -4.03 -12.49 -17.23
N THR A 175 -2.71 -12.38 -17.37
CA THR A 175 -1.76 -13.46 -17.15
C THR A 175 -0.94 -13.17 -15.91
N LEU A 176 -1.18 -13.91 -14.80
CA LEU A 176 -0.35 -13.85 -13.60
C LEU A 176 0.82 -14.83 -13.73
N ARG A 177 2.05 -14.33 -13.60
CA ARG A 177 3.27 -15.12 -13.52
C ARG A 177 3.93 -14.90 -12.19
N GLU A 178 3.57 -15.72 -11.22
CA GLU A 178 4.23 -15.81 -9.91
C GLU A 178 5.48 -16.68 -10.01
N GLU A 179 6.37 -16.62 -9.01
CA GLU A 179 7.69 -17.28 -8.99
C GLU A 179 8.51 -16.96 -10.26
N CYS A 180 8.36 -15.75 -10.80
CA CYS A 180 8.94 -15.27 -12.03
C CYS A 180 9.69 -13.96 -11.77
N GLU A 181 10.94 -14.06 -11.34
CA GLU A 181 11.76 -12.91 -11.00
C GLU A 181 12.27 -12.18 -12.24
N VAL A 182 12.11 -10.86 -12.26
CA VAL A 182 12.71 -9.99 -13.28
C VAL A 182 14.19 -9.80 -12.96
N THR A 183 15.04 -10.23 -13.89
CA THR A 183 16.50 -10.21 -13.76
C THR A 183 17.16 -9.09 -14.57
N GLY A 184 16.43 -8.44 -15.49
CA GLY A 184 16.94 -7.36 -16.30
C GLY A 184 15.97 -6.92 -17.38
N PHE A 185 16.46 -6.08 -18.29
CA PHE A 185 15.70 -5.54 -19.42
C PHE A 185 16.57 -5.55 -20.67
N GLU A 186 15.96 -5.80 -21.80
CA GLU A 186 16.53 -5.53 -23.10
C GLU A 186 15.95 -4.21 -23.62
N SER A 187 16.81 -3.25 -23.95
CA SER A 187 16.37 -1.95 -24.45
C SER A 187 17.22 -1.48 -25.63
N ALA A 188 16.59 -0.74 -26.52
CA ALA A 188 17.26 -0.06 -27.62
C ALA A 188 16.49 1.21 -28.01
N ALA A 189 17.23 2.24 -28.38
CA ALA A 189 16.68 3.52 -28.88
C ALA A 189 15.55 4.09 -28.00
N GLY A 190 15.74 4.11 -26.67
CA GLY A 190 14.76 4.65 -25.73
C GLY A 190 13.52 3.78 -25.53
N ARG A 191 13.59 2.50 -25.85
CA ARG A 191 12.45 1.59 -25.71
C ARG A 191 12.86 0.27 -25.07
N VAL A 192 12.09 -0.21 -24.11
CA VAL A 192 12.21 -1.57 -23.57
C VAL A 192 11.60 -2.55 -24.58
N LEU A 193 12.39 -3.50 -25.05
CA LEU A 193 12.00 -4.52 -26.02
C LEU A 193 11.52 -5.81 -25.35
N ALA A 194 12.19 -6.19 -24.24
CA ALA A 194 11.83 -7.35 -23.45
C ALA A 194 12.24 -7.15 -21.99
N VAL A 195 11.51 -7.82 -21.09
CA VAL A 195 11.86 -7.97 -19.68
C VAL A 195 12.41 -9.36 -19.46
N ASN A 196 13.67 -9.46 -19.05
CA ASN A 196 14.34 -10.72 -18.78
C ASN A 196 13.90 -11.27 -17.43
N THR A 197 13.53 -12.53 -17.40
CA THR A 197 13.06 -13.21 -16.17
C THR A 197 13.76 -14.55 -15.97
N THR A 198 13.62 -15.11 -14.79
CA THR A 198 14.08 -16.48 -14.46
C THR A 198 13.41 -17.55 -15.34
N ALA A 199 12.27 -17.24 -15.95
CA ALA A 199 11.55 -18.13 -16.86
C ALA A 199 11.74 -17.77 -18.37
N GLY A 200 12.73 -16.93 -18.69
CA GLY A 200 13.03 -16.43 -20.04
C GLY A 200 12.47 -15.02 -20.28
N PRO A 201 12.76 -14.44 -21.45
CA PRO A 201 12.36 -13.09 -21.79
C PRO A 201 10.85 -13.00 -22.03
N VAL A 202 10.26 -11.86 -21.62
CA VAL A 202 8.84 -11.53 -21.81
C VAL A 202 8.74 -10.19 -22.51
N ALA A 203 8.14 -10.18 -23.70
CA ALA A 203 7.85 -8.94 -24.42
C ALA A 203 6.50 -8.36 -24.01
N GLY A 204 6.40 -7.03 -24.02
CA GLY A 204 5.15 -6.29 -23.74
C GLY A 204 5.13 -4.95 -24.46
N GLY A 205 3.95 -4.37 -24.63
CA GLY A 205 3.78 -3.06 -25.25
C GLY A 205 4.30 -1.94 -24.35
N GLN A 206 3.63 -1.71 -23.24
CA GLN A 206 4.01 -0.76 -22.19
C GLN A 206 4.51 -1.54 -20.96
N VAL A 207 5.61 -1.13 -20.37
CA VAL A 207 6.22 -1.76 -19.19
C VAL A 207 6.06 -0.85 -18.00
N ILE A 208 5.49 -1.37 -16.90
CA ILE A 208 5.22 -0.60 -15.68
C ILE A 208 5.95 -1.25 -14.50
N VAL A 209 6.87 -0.52 -13.87
CA VAL A 209 7.62 -0.98 -12.70
C VAL A 209 6.88 -0.60 -11.42
N CYS A 210 6.32 -1.62 -10.75
CA CYS A 210 5.64 -1.54 -9.44
C CYS A 210 6.43 -2.31 -8.36
N GLY A 211 7.77 -2.30 -8.44
CA GLY A 211 8.67 -3.15 -7.66
C GLY A 211 8.81 -2.82 -6.18
N GLY A 212 7.99 -1.91 -5.62
CA GLY A 212 8.04 -1.54 -4.20
C GLY A 212 9.44 -1.10 -3.77
N ALA A 213 9.97 -1.69 -2.70
CA ALA A 213 11.31 -1.38 -2.18
C ALA A 213 12.45 -1.79 -3.13
N TRP A 214 12.17 -2.65 -4.11
CA TRP A 214 13.15 -3.13 -5.13
C TRP A 214 13.11 -2.33 -6.44
N ALA A 215 12.21 -1.33 -6.55
CA ALA A 215 12.02 -0.57 -7.79
C ALA A 215 13.30 0.16 -8.22
N SER A 216 14.09 0.70 -7.28
CA SER A 216 15.39 1.33 -7.57
C SER A 216 16.33 0.36 -8.28
N GLY A 217 16.62 -0.79 -7.68
CA GLY A 217 17.53 -1.78 -8.25
C GLY A 217 17.05 -2.39 -9.58
N LEU A 218 15.74 -2.38 -9.86
CA LEU A 218 15.21 -2.76 -11.17
C LEU A 218 15.53 -1.69 -12.23
N LEU A 219 15.30 -0.40 -11.94
CA LEU A 219 15.55 0.69 -12.88
C LEU A 219 17.03 1.01 -13.07
N GLU A 220 17.88 0.77 -12.08
CA GLU A 220 19.34 0.87 -12.20
C GLU A 220 19.90 -0.02 -13.33
N ARG A 221 19.25 -1.12 -13.65
CA ARG A 221 19.62 -1.98 -14.79
C ARG A 221 19.38 -1.33 -16.16
N LEU A 222 18.66 -0.21 -16.20
CA LEU A 222 18.42 0.65 -17.35
C LEU A 222 19.14 2.00 -17.21
N GLU A 223 20.10 2.11 -16.28
CA GLU A 223 20.83 3.33 -15.95
C GLU A 223 19.92 4.49 -15.49
N VAL A 224 18.73 4.14 -14.96
CA VAL A 224 17.77 5.11 -14.40
C VAL A 224 17.85 5.09 -12.88
N ARG A 225 18.14 6.22 -12.30
CA ARG A 225 18.11 6.41 -10.85
C ARG A 225 16.69 6.68 -10.35
N LEU A 226 16.22 5.83 -9.45
CA LEU A 226 14.96 6.06 -8.72
C LEU A 226 15.29 6.17 -7.23
N PRO A 227 15.06 7.31 -6.56
CA PRO A 227 15.43 7.50 -5.15
C PRO A 227 14.41 6.83 -4.22
N VAL A 228 14.31 5.52 -4.30
CA VAL A 228 13.47 4.67 -3.45
C VAL A 228 14.35 3.69 -2.70
N ARG A 229 14.19 3.64 -1.37
CA ARG A 229 14.98 2.76 -0.49
C ARG A 229 14.07 1.90 0.39
N PRO A 230 14.55 0.73 0.84
CA PRO A 230 13.82 -0.07 1.82
C PRO A 230 13.85 0.60 3.19
N VAL A 231 12.68 0.65 3.85
CA VAL A 231 12.54 1.07 5.25
C VAL A 231 11.76 0.00 5.99
N LYS A 232 12.43 -0.72 6.89
CA LYS A 232 11.83 -1.82 7.65
C LYS A 232 10.81 -1.29 8.66
N GLY A 233 9.73 -2.04 8.82
CA GLY A 233 8.76 -1.86 9.89
C GLY A 233 8.28 -3.18 10.41
N GLN A 234 8.27 -3.31 11.72
CA GLN A 234 7.82 -4.51 12.42
C GLN A 234 6.46 -4.29 13.05
N MET A 235 5.70 -5.36 13.19
CA MET A 235 4.34 -5.38 13.72
C MET A 235 4.11 -6.65 14.52
N ILE A 236 3.26 -6.57 15.54
CA ILE A 236 2.82 -7.72 16.33
C ILE A 236 1.30 -7.88 16.24
N LEU A 237 0.82 -9.10 16.42
CA LEU A 237 -0.58 -9.45 16.41
C LEU A 237 -0.93 -10.14 17.73
N PHE A 238 -1.87 -9.56 18.45
CA PHE A 238 -2.43 -10.15 19.66
C PHE A 238 -3.63 -11.03 19.31
N LYS A 239 -3.78 -12.12 20.03
CA LYS A 239 -4.99 -12.93 20.10
C LYS A 239 -5.81 -12.46 21.30
N THR A 240 -6.97 -11.88 21.05
CA THR A 240 -7.83 -11.31 22.09
C THR A 240 -9.26 -11.82 21.99
N PRO A 241 -10.08 -11.69 23.05
CA PRO A 241 -11.51 -11.83 22.93
C PRO A 241 -12.08 -10.85 21.88
N PRO A 242 -13.02 -11.27 21.03
CA PRO A 242 -13.67 -10.37 20.08
C PRO A 242 -14.30 -9.16 20.79
N GLY A 243 -13.99 -7.95 20.27
CA GLY A 243 -14.53 -6.69 20.82
C GLY A 243 -13.75 -6.09 21.99
N LEU A 244 -12.64 -6.68 22.42
CA LEU A 244 -11.75 -6.07 23.42
C LEU A 244 -11.28 -4.69 22.96
N VAL A 245 -10.84 -4.57 21.70
CA VAL A 245 -10.57 -3.29 21.04
C VAL A 245 -11.63 -3.08 19.97
N ARG A 246 -12.28 -1.91 19.97
CA ARG A 246 -13.47 -1.68 19.15
C ARG A 246 -13.16 -0.89 17.86
N ARG A 247 -12.08 -0.08 17.88
CA ARG A 247 -11.69 0.78 16.75
C ARG A 247 -10.19 0.99 16.67
N VAL A 248 -9.75 1.69 15.66
CA VAL A 248 -8.34 2.08 15.56
C VAL A 248 -8.06 3.15 16.62
N VAL A 249 -7.01 2.96 17.41
CA VAL A 249 -6.52 3.93 18.39
C VAL A 249 -5.06 4.25 18.09
N LEU A 250 -4.74 5.54 18.02
CA LEU A 250 -3.40 6.05 17.71
C LEU A 250 -2.91 6.92 18.88
N MET A 251 -1.72 6.65 19.38
CA MET A 251 -1.05 7.43 20.44
C MET A 251 0.47 7.41 20.23
N ASP A 252 1.13 8.56 20.33
CA ASP A 252 2.59 8.71 20.25
C ASP A 252 3.20 8.03 18.99
N GLY A 253 2.50 8.08 17.86
CA GLY A 253 2.95 7.46 16.59
C GLY A 253 2.79 5.93 16.51
N ARG A 254 2.28 5.30 17.57
CA ARG A 254 1.92 3.87 17.63
C ARG A 254 0.41 3.70 17.54
N TYR A 255 -0.04 2.53 17.11
CA TYR A 255 -1.46 2.27 16.90
C TYR A 255 -1.82 0.82 17.22
N VAL A 256 -3.10 0.64 17.56
CA VAL A 256 -3.75 -0.66 17.64
C VAL A 256 -4.92 -0.69 16.66
N ILE A 257 -5.11 -1.84 15.97
CA ILE A 257 -6.14 -2.01 14.95
C ILE A 257 -6.87 -3.33 15.21
N PRO A 258 -8.17 -3.29 15.57
CA PRO A 258 -8.95 -4.51 15.75
C PRO A 258 -9.29 -5.19 14.44
N ARG A 259 -9.42 -6.53 14.49
CA ARG A 259 -9.92 -7.39 13.42
C ARG A 259 -11.24 -8.03 13.83
N ALA A 260 -12.05 -8.41 12.83
CA ALA A 260 -13.37 -8.99 13.09
C ALA A 260 -13.30 -10.32 13.88
N ASP A 261 -12.21 -11.05 13.76
CA ASP A 261 -11.98 -12.33 14.44
C ASP A 261 -11.41 -12.20 15.86
N GLY A 262 -11.38 -10.99 16.41
CA GLY A 262 -10.87 -10.71 17.75
C GLY A 262 -9.37 -10.48 17.83
N ARG A 263 -8.63 -10.58 16.71
CA ARG A 263 -7.21 -10.21 16.72
C ARG A 263 -7.03 -8.71 16.78
N VAL A 264 -5.94 -8.27 17.42
CA VAL A 264 -5.54 -6.85 17.48
C VAL A 264 -4.12 -6.71 16.96
N LEU A 265 -3.96 -5.92 15.92
CA LEU A 265 -2.67 -5.60 15.35
C LEU A 265 -2.09 -4.37 16.04
N ALA A 266 -0.81 -4.41 16.44
CA ALA A 266 -0.09 -3.26 16.95
C ALA A 266 1.14 -2.95 16.09
N GLY A 267 1.40 -1.68 15.85
CA GLY A 267 2.50 -1.22 14.99
C GLY A 267 2.85 0.25 15.18
N SER A 268 3.91 0.67 14.55
CA SER A 268 4.94 -0.07 13.86
C SER A 268 6.31 0.53 14.16
N THR A 269 7.38 -0.25 14.00
CA THR A 269 8.75 0.30 14.02
C THR A 269 9.07 1.02 12.72
N LEU A 270 10.19 1.73 12.71
CA LEU A 270 10.76 2.40 11.55
C LEU A 270 12.28 2.29 11.64
N GLU A 271 12.89 1.49 10.74
CA GLU A 271 14.28 1.10 10.81
C GLU A 271 14.93 1.17 9.42
N GLU A 272 16.13 1.74 9.35
CA GLU A 272 16.93 1.81 8.12
C GLU A 272 18.03 0.74 8.19
N CYS A 273 17.72 -0.47 7.73
CA CYS A 273 18.63 -1.62 7.76
C CYS A 273 18.71 -2.35 6.40
N GLY A 274 18.53 -1.60 5.31
CA GLY A 274 18.54 -2.17 3.97
C GLY A 274 17.41 -3.19 3.77
N PHE A 275 17.72 -4.29 3.11
CA PHE A 275 16.75 -5.34 2.79
C PHE A 275 16.56 -6.41 3.88
N ASP A 276 17.14 -6.23 5.07
CA ASP A 276 16.93 -7.15 6.19
C ASP A 276 15.49 -7.09 6.68
N LYS A 277 14.82 -8.26 6.70
CA LYS A 277 13.45 -8.45 7.19
C LYS A 277 13.39 -9.25 8.49
N THR A 278 14.50 -9.41 9.17
CA THR A 278 14.53 -10.15 10.44
C THR A 278 13.72 -9.39 11.49
N ALA A 279 12.75 -10.06 12.08
CA ALA A 279 12.01 -9.56 13.23
C ALA A 279 12.86 -9.73 14.49
N THR A 280 12.95 -8.67 15.32
CA THR A 280 13.88 -8.63 16.46
C THR A 280 13.14 -8.64 17.80
N PRO A 281 13.70 -9.32 18.85
CA PRO A 281 13.09 -9.32 20.18
C PRO A 281 12.84 -7.93 20.75
N ASP A 282 13.79 -7.00 20.61
CA ASP A 282 13.68 -5.63 21.12
C ASP A 282 12.51 -4.86 20.48
N ALA A 283 12.31 -5.04 19.16
CA ALA A 283 11.16 -4.45 18.47
C ALA A 283 9.83 -5.07 18.94
N ARG A 284 9.81 -6.38 19.20
CA ARG A 284 8.64 -7.06 19.76
C ARG A 284 8.25 -6.49 21.11
N GLU A 285 9.24 -6.32 22.00
CA GLU A 285 9.04 -5.74 23.35
C GLU A 285 8.54 -4.30 23.25
N SER A 286 9.21 -3.44 22.46
CA SER A 286 8.81 -2.04 22.25
C SER A 286 7.38 -1.91 21.67
N LEU A 287 6.98 -2.81 20.78
CA LEU A 287 5.64 -2.82 20.21
C LEU A 287 4.62 -3.30 21.24
N TRP A 288 4.95 -4.30 22.05
CA TRP A 288 4.10 -4.78 23.14
C TRP A 288 3.87 -3.69 24.19
N GLU A 289 4.95 -3.06 24.68
CA GLU A 289 4.85 -1.94 25.63
C GLU A 289 3.98 -0.79 25.08
N SER A 290 4.18 -0.42 23.82
CA SER A 290 3.39 0.62 23.17
C SER A 290 1.90 0.25 23.06
N ALA A 291 1.60 -1.01 22.75
CA ALA A 291 0.22 -1.50 22.65
C ALA A 291 -0.46 -1.52 24.03
N VAL A 292 0.22 -2.01 25.06
CA VAL A 292 -0.27 -2.03 26.45
C VAL A 292 -0.45 -0.60 27.00
N LYS A 293 0.43 0.35 26.63
CA LYS A 293 0.27 1.76 26.97
C LYS A 293 -1.00 2.38 26.37
N ILE A 294 -1.43 1.91 25.19
CA ILE A 294 -2.67 2.37 24.53
C ILE A 294 -3.89 1.65 25.12
N ILE A 295 -3.82 0.32 25.21
CA ILE A 295 -4.88 -0.57 25.69
C ILE A 295 -4.30 -1.49 26.76
N PRO A 296 -4.40 -1.15 28.05
CA PRO A 296 -3.78 -1.92 29.15
C PRO A 296 -4.19 -3.39 29.21
N ALA A 297 -5.43 -3.71 28.82
CA ALA A 297 -5.93 -5.09 28.78
C ALA A 297 -5.14 -6.02 27.85
N LEU A 298 -4.35 -5.49 26.90
CA LEU A 298 -3.47 -6.28 26.04
C LEU A 298 -2.30 -6.93 26.78
N ALA A 299 -1.99 -6.48 28.02
CA ALA A 299 -0.95 -7.10 28.85
C ALA A 299 -1.22 -8.59 29.14
N GLU A 300 -2.50 -8.95 29.26
CA GLU A 300 -2.96 -10.32 29.52
C GLU A 300 -3.18 -11.16 28.24
N CYS A 301 -2.90 -10.58 27.05
CA CYS A 301 -3.16 -11.23 25.79
C CYS A 301 -1.89 -11.81 25.15
N GLU A 302 -2.01 -12.97 24.54
CA GLU A 302 -0.93 -13.63 23.80
C GLU A 302 -0.55 -12.84 22.53
N VAL A 303 0.76 -12.63 22.31
CA VAL A 303 1.28 -12.20 21.01
C VAL A 303 1.43 -13.43 20.11
N GLU A 304 0.46 -13.61 19.19
CA GLU A 304 0.35 -14.74 18.29
C GLU A 304 1.39 -14.68 17.16
N HIS A 305 1.65 -13.50 16.62
CA HIS A 305 2.58 -13.29 15.50
C HIS A 305 3.41 -12.02 15.64
N HIS A 306 4.63 -12.09 15.08
CA HIS A 306 5.54 -10.96 14.92
C HIS A 306 6.22 -11.06 13.55
N TRP A 307 6.22 -9.98 12.77
CA TRP A 307 6.83 -9.95 11.44
C TRP A 307 7.37 -8.58 11.08
N ALA A 308 8.15 -8.54 10.00
CA ALA A 308 8.67 -7.32 9.40
C ALA A 308 8.27 -7.22 7.92
N GLY A 309 8.20 -5.98 7.41
CA GLY A 309 8.04 -5.66 6.01
C GLY A 309 8.89 -4.47 5.61
N LEU A 310 9.18 -4.35 4.31
CA LEU A 310 10.01 -3.27 3.76
C LEU A 310 9.13 -2.26 3.02
N ARG A 311 9.01 -1.07 3.58
CA ARG A 311 8.32 0.05 2.93
C ARG A 311 9.20 0.64 1.82
N PRO A 312 8.63 0.99 0.65
CA PRO A 312 9.34 1.69 -0.41
C PRO A 312 9.46 3.19 -0.08
N GLY A 313 10.50 3.57 0.63
CA GLY A 313 10.72 4.95 1.08
C GLY A 313 11.20 5.86 -0.05
N SER A 314 10.40 6.84 -0.47
CA SER A 314 10.82 7.98 -1.26
C SER A 314 11.32 9.12 -0.36
N PRO A 315 12.06 10.13 -0.87
CA PRO A 315 12.63 11.20 -0.05
C PRO A 315 11.59 11.92 0.81
N ASP A 316 10.48 12.36 0.22
CA ASP A 316 9.42 13.14 0.89
C ASP A 316 8.15 12.31 1.16
N GLY A 317 8.20 10.99 0.96
CA GLY A 317 7.05 10.11 1.05
C GLY A 317 6.07 10.22 -0.13
N VAL A 318 6.31 11.13 -1.09
CA VAL A 318 5.52 11.26 -2.33
C VAL A 318 5.95 10.17 -3.31
N PRO A 319 5.01 9.39 -3.86
CA PRO A 319 5.35 8.34 -4.82
C PRO A 319 5.73 8.91 -6.19
N PHE A 320 6.52 8.16 -6.95
CA PHE A 320 6.80 8.41 -8.35
C PHE A 320 5.78 7.68 -9.22
N ILE A 321 5.03 8.43 -10.03
CA ILE A 321 3.91 7.91 -10.85
C ILE A 321 4.00 8.51 -12.26
N GLY A 322 4.18 7.67 -13.29
CA GLY A 322 4.18 8.10 -14.68
C GLY A 322 5.35 7.58 -15.50
N ALA A 323 5.61 8.23 -16.64
CA ALA A 323 6.68 7.86 -17.56
C ALA A 323 8.07 7.99 -16.93
N VAL A 324 8.97 7.09 -17.32
CA VAL A 324 10.39 7.14 -16.99
C VAL A 324 11.11 7.94 -18.05
N PRO A 325 11.83 9.02 -17.72
CA PRO A 325 12.58 9.82 -18.69
C PRO A 325 13.53 8.99 -19.54
N GLY A 326 13.62 9.31 -20.84
CA GLY A 326 14.46 8.60 -21.80
C GLY A 326 13.85 7.33 -22.39
N PHE A 327 12.62 6.96 -22.00
CA PHE A 327 11.92 5.79 -22.52
C PHE A 327 10.50 6.12 -22.98
N ASP A 328 10.11 5.58 -24.15
CA ASP A 328 8.79 5.78 -24.76
C ASP A 328 7.71 4.85 -24.18
N ASN A 329 8.11 3.71 -23.59
CA ASN A 329 7.19 2.68 -23.13
C ASN A 329 7.49 2.15 -21.73
N LEU A 330 8.27 2.89 -20.94
CA LEU A 330 8.58 2.53 -19.55
C LEU A 330 7.94 3.50 -18.59
N HIS A 331 7.26 2.96 -17.59
CA HIS A 331 6.57 3.72 -16.54
C HIS A 331 6.93 3.20 -15.16
N VAL A 332 6.76 4.04 -14.15
CA VAL A 332 6.98 3.69 -12.74
C VAL A 332 5.76 4.05 -11.91
N ASN A 333 5.46 3.20 -10.91
CA ASN A 333 4.53 3.52 -9.84
C ASN A 333 5.08 2.93 -8.53
N ALA A 334 5.90 3.69 -7.84
CA ALA A 334 6.67 3.24 -6.67
C ALA A 334 6.97 4.38 -5.69
N GLY A 335 7.51 4.04 -4.52
CA GLY A 335 7.93 5.06 -3.55
C GLY A 335 6.84 5.55 -2.59
N HIS A 336 5.78 4.78 -2.38
CA HIS A 336 4.62 5.17 -1.56
C HIS A 336 4.90 5.21 -0.05
N TYR A 337 6.08 4.79 0.38
CA TYR A 337 6.55 4.79 1.76
C TYR A 337 5.55 4.16 2.74
N ARG A 338 5.10 4.96 3.74
CA ARG A 338 4.21 4.50 4.82
C ARG A 338 2.75 4.38 4.39
N ASN A 339 2.40 4.96 3.25
CA ASN A 339 1.03 5.18 2.82
C ASN A 339 0.63 4.31 1.62
N GLY A 340 1.46 3.31 1.23
CA GLY A 340 1.27 2.53 0.01
C GLY A 340 -0.11 1.90 -0.12
N LEU A 341 -0.71 1.45 0.97
CA LEU A 341 -2.06 0.93 0.93
C LEU A 341 -3.07 2.04 0.62
N VAL A 342 -3.14 3.08 1.48
CA VAL A 342 -4.14 4.13 1.31
C VAL A 342 -4.01 4.88 -0.02
N LEU A 343 -2.79 5.03 -0.56
CA LEU A 343 -2.57 5.73 -1.83
C LEU A 343 -2.83 4.85 -3.06
N ALA A 344 -2.90 3.52 -2.91
CA ALA A 344 -2.93 2.58 -4.03
C ALA A 344 -4.05 2.87 -5.05
N PRO A 345 -5.33 3.04 -4.68
CA PRO A 345 -6.39 3.29 -5.64
C PRO A 345 -6.15 4.53 -6.51
N ALA A 346 -5.84 5.67 -5.89
CA ALA A 346 -5.62 6.93 -6.62
C ALA A 346 -4.33 6.90 -7.44
N SER A 347 -3.25 6.34 -6.87
CA SER A 347 -1.95 6.22 -7.54
C SER A 347 -2.04 5.37 -8.81
N THR A 348 -2.74 4.24 -8.75
CA THR A 348 -2.93 3.37 -9.90
C THR A 348 -3.88 3.98 -10.92
N ARG A 349 -4.97 4.64 -10.48
CA ARG A 349 -5.89 5.34 -11.36
C ARG A 349 -5.20 6.50 -12.09
N LEU A 350 -4.40 7.29 -11.39
CA LEU A 350 -3.63 8.39 -11.98
C LEU A 350 -2.68 7.90 -13.07
N LEU A 351 -1.99 6.75 -12.84
CA LEU A 351 -1.13 6.15 -13.84
C LEU A 351 -1.93 5.60 -15.04
N VAL A 352 -3.02 4.87 -14.78
CA VAL A 352 -3.84 4.28 -15.83
C VAL A 352 -4.49 5.36 -16.71
N ASP A 353 -4.94 6.47 -16.13
CA ASP A 353 -5.46 7.59 -16.91
C ASP A 353 -4.41 8.15 -17.86
N GLN A 354 -3.14 8.31 -17.42
CA GLN A 354 -2.03 8.74 -18.27
C GLN A 354 -1.75 7.73 -19.40
N LEU A 355 -1.70 6.42 -19.07
CA LEU A 355 -1.44 5.35 -20.05
C LEU A 355 -2.50 5.27 -21.14
N LEU A 356 -3.75 5.55 -20.79
CA LEU A 356 -4.90 5.46 -21.70
C LEU A 356 -5.29 6.81 -22.33
N GLY A 357 -4.51 7.88 -22.10
CA GLY A 357 -4.79 9.22 -22.61
C GLY A 357 -6.09 9.82 -22.09
N ARG A 358 -6.50 9.45 -20.88
CA ARG A 358 -7.69 9.99 -20.20
C ARG A 358 -7.34 11.24 -19.41
N GLU A 359 -8.33 12.06 -19.10
CA GLU A 359 -8.17 13.16 -18.13
C GLU A 359 -7.78 12.59 -16.77
N PRO A 360 -6.60 12.95 -16.24
CA PRO A 360 -6.15 12.44 -14.94
C PRO A 360 -7.02 12.93 -13.78
N ILE A 361 -7.29 12.06 -12.82
CA ILE A 361 -8.07 12.40 -11.61
C ILE A 361 -7.45 13.50 -10.73
N LEU A 362 -6.15 13.74 -10.86
CA LEU A 362 -5.36 14.74 -10.12
C LEU A 362 -4.24 15.29 -11.02
N ASP A 363 -3.70 16.46 -10.66
CA ASP A 363 -2.47 16.98 -11.26
C ASP A 363 -1.33 15.96 -11.12
N THR A 364 -0.71 15.60 -12.23
CA THR A 364 0.37 14.61 -12.30
C THR A 364 1.74 15.15 -11.95
N ALA A 365 1.93 16.48 -12.01
CA ALA A 365 3.24 17.12 -11.88
C ALA A 365 3.99 16.77 -10.58
N PRO A 366 3.33 16.72 -9.39
CA PRO A 366 4.01 16.41 -8.13
C PRO A 366 4.58 14.99 -8.04
N TYR A 367 4.14 14.07 -8.92
CA TYR A 367 4.48 12.65 -8.85
C TYR A 367 5.45 12.20 -9.95
N ARG A 368 5.86 13.10 -10.84
CA ARG A 368 6.76 12.77 -11.96
C ARG A 368 8.17 12.47 -11.48
N LEU A 369 8.78 11.46 -12.06
CA LEU A 369 10.23 11.28 -12.00
C LEU A 369 10.86 12.30 -12.96
N SER A 370 11.53 13.33 -12.42
CA SER A 370 12.19 14.35 -13.24
C SER A 370 13.48 13.81 -13.85
N GLU A 371 13.90 14.36 -14.99
CA GLU A 371 15.19 14.03 -15.63
C GLU A 371 16.37 14.23 -14.69
N ALA A 372 16.35 15.30 -13.88
CA ALA A 372 17.39 15.59 -12.90
C ALA A 372 17.51 14.53 -11.80
N LEU A 373 16.40 13.85 -11.46
CA LEU A 373 16.41 12.74 -10.49
C LEU A 373 16.73 11.39 -11.14
N ALA A 374 16.37 11.22 -12.42
CA ALA A 374 16.56 9.98 -13.16
C ALA A 374 17.98 9.79 -13.68
N SER A 375 18.74 10.88 -13.93
CA SER A 375 20.11 10.81 -14.39
C SER A 375 21.04 10.32 -13.27
N THR A 376 21.87 9.34 -13.60
CA THR A 376 23.05 8.97 -12.81
C THR A 376 24.08 10.08 -13.00
N ALA A 377 24.40 10.85 -11.97
CA ALA A 377 25.47 11.84 -12.00
C ALA A 377 26.85 11.17 -12.11
#